data_0a27eca02e73c6dc8490b564c64f51c5
#
_entry.id   0a27eca02e73c6dc8490b564c64f51c5
#
_cell.length_a   1.000
_cell.length_b   1.000
_cell.length_c   1.000
_cell.angle_alpha   90.00
_cell.angle_beta   90.00
_cell.angle_gamma   90.00
#
_symmetry.space_group_name_H-M   'P 1'
#
loop_
_entity.id
_entity.type
_entity.pdbx_description
1 polymer ?
#
loop_
_entity_poly.entity_id
_entity_poly.type
_entity_poly.pdbx_seq_one_letter_code
_entity_poly.pdbx_strand_id
1 'polypeptide(L)'
;MGVKRETLARLLGCYGSAANGEQVDAWMRLLAALAAEPDPPTTVRAPEEALDGHVADSLSGLEIPELQRATPIADIGSGAGFPGLALALALPTVRVDLIEAAARKCAVIERLSAAAGAGRARAIPARVEEWAASEGGEAYGAVTARAVGPLAVLCEYAAPLLRPGGVLVAWKGRRDAEEEEAGARAAAELGMRPDRVVAVEPFPGAHSRHLHVVTKVAPTPERFPRRPGVASKRPLGG
;
A
#
# COMPACT_ATOMS: atom_id res chain seq x y z
N MET A 1 24.35 -5.13 13.39
CA MET A 1 23.69 -6.30 14.01
C MET A 1 22.47 -6.56 13.14
N GLY A 2 22.09 -7.79 12.82
CA GLY A 2 21.00 -8.07 11.88
C GLY A 2 19.70 -8.41 12.59
N VAL A 3 18.56 -8.30 11.90
CA VAL A 3 17.25 -8.68 12.41
C VAL A 3 17.28 -10.14 12.89
N LYS A 4 16.83 -10.35 14.13
CA LYS A 4 16.72 -11.71 14.68
C LYS A 4 15.46 -12.40 14.16
N ARG A 5 15.60 -13.64 13.71
CA ARG A 5 14.47 -14.47 13.21
C ARG A 5 13.31 -14.55 14.21
N GLU A 6 13.61 -14.68 15.50
CA GLU A 6 12.60 -14.73 16.57
C GLU A 6 11.79 -13.44 16.70
N THR A 7 12.44 -12.28 16.51
CA THR A 7 11.77 -10.98 16.53
C THR A 7 10.81 -10.85 15.36
N LEU A 8 11.26 -11.22 14.16
CA LEU A 8 10.44 -11.23 12.96
C LEU A 8 9.26 -12.24 13.09
N ALA A 9 9.52 -13.46 13.54
CA ALA A 9 8.48 -14.48 13.74
C ALA A 9 7.39 -14.02 14.71
N ARG A 10 7.77 -13.36 15.82
CA ARG A 10 6.84 -12.78 16.78
C ARG A 10 5.99 -11.66 16.14
N LEU A 11 6.62 -10.75 15.38
CA LEU A 11 5.91 -9.70 14.65
C LEU A 11 4.87 -10.29 13.70
N LEU A 12 5.26 -11.26 12.88
CA LEU A 12 4.35 -11.93 11.93
C LEU A 12 3.16 -12.60 12.65
N GLY A 13 3.43 -13.24 13.80
CA GLY A 13 2.40 -13.84 14.64
C GLY A 13 1.36 -12.85 15.16
N CYS A 14 1.75 -11.58 15.45
CA CYS A 14 0.81 -10.54 15.88
C CYS A 14 -0.25 -10.21 14.81
N TYR A 15 0.08 -10.41 13.54
CA TYR A 15 -0.83 -10.14 12.40
C TYR A 15 -1.44 -11.41 11.79
N GLY A 16 -1.40 -12.55 12.50
CA GLY A 16 -1.97 -13.79 12.01
C GLY A 16 -1.28 -14.40 10.80
N SER A 17 -0.13 -13.87 10.42
CA SER A 17 0.69 -14.44 9.36
C SER A 17 1.39 -15.69 9.91
N ALA A 18 1.29 -16.81 9.18
CA ALA A 18 1.93 -18.05 9.63
C ALA A 18 3.45 -17.84 9.72
N ALA A 19 3.98 -17.97 10.91
CA ALA A 19 5.41 -17.79 11.20
C ALA A 19 6.19 -19.12 11.04
N ASN A 20 5.87 -19.92 9.99
CA ASN A 20 6.68 -21.10 9.70
C ASN A 20 8.08 -20.70 9.21
N GLY A 21 9.03 -21.64 9.27
CA GLY A 21 10.42 -21.37 8.96
C GLY A 21 10.64 -20.80 7.57
N GLU A 22 9.91 -21.29 6.56
CA GLU A 22 10.01 -20.86 5.17
C GLU A 22 9.51 -19.44 4.96
N GLN A 23 8.40 -19.07 5.61
CA GLN A 23 7.89 -17.71 5.55
C GLN A 23 8.85 -16.72 6.23
N VAL A 24 9.35 -17.04 7.42
CA VAL A 24 10.36 -16.21 8.09
C VAL A 24 11.59 -16.03 7.18
N ASP A 25 12.02 -17.07 6.46
CA ASP A 25 13.13 -17.00 5.52
C ASP A 25 12.82 -16.05 4.34
N ALA A 26 11.60 -16.06 3.81
CA ALA A 26 11.17 -15.15 2.75
C ALA A 26 11.30 -13.67 3.18
N TRP A 27 10.86 -13.34 4.37
CA TRP A 27 11.00 -12.01 4.94
C TRP A 27 12.45 -11.63 5.23
N MET A 28 13.26 -12.56 5.73
CA MET A 28 14.71 -12.33 5.93
C MET A 28 15.41 -12.04 4.60
N ARG A 29 15.04 -12.77 3.53
CA ARG A 29 15.57 -12.51 2.18
C ARG A 29 15.12 -11.14 1.65
N LEU A 30 13.86 -10.72 1.89
CA LEU A 30 13.39 -9.39 1.52
C LEU A 30 14.23 -8.29 2.18
N LEU A 31 14.42 -8.37 3.50
CA LEU A 31 15.20 -7.38 4.26
C LEU A 31 16.67 -7.36 3.83
N ALA A 32 17.27 -8.52 3.60
CA ALA A 32 18.65 -8.62 3.12
C ALA A 32 18.80 -8.03 1.71
N ALA A 33 17.87 -8.32 0.80
CA ALA A 33 17.88 -7.78 -0.55
C ALA A 33 17.70 -6.26 -0.57
N LEU A 34 16.80 -5.72 0.27
CA LEU A 34 16.61 -4.27 0.42
C LEU A 34 17.90 -3.59 0.92
N ALA A 35 18.55 -4.16 1.92
CA ALA A 35 19.82 -3.64 2.46
C ALA A 35 20.97 -3.69 1.44
N ALA A 36 20.98 -4.69 0.56
CA ALA A 36 21.97 -4.88 -0.48
C ALA A 36 21.68 -4.07 -1.76
N GLU A 37 20.49 -3.48 -1.90
CA GLU A 37 20.13 -2.70 -3.09
C GLU A 37 21.00 -1.43 -3.16
N PRO A 38 21.73 -1.21 -4.26
CA PRO A 38 22.68 -0.08 -4.35
C PRO A 38 22.01 1.30 -4.26
N ASP A 39 20.81 1.41 -4.84
CA ASP A 39 20.04 2.66 -4.90
C ASP A 39 18.55 2.40 -4.60
N PRO A 40 18.20 2.01 -3.36
CA PRO A 40 16.83 1.73 -3.02
C PRO A 40 16.02 3.04 -2.98
N PRO A 41 14.77 3.07 -3.46
CA PRO A 41 13.93 4.26 -3.42
C PRO A 41 13.32 4.47 -2.01
N THR A 42 14.18 4.41 -1.00
CA THR A 42 13.86 4.65 0.42
C THR A 42 15.09 5.15 1.16
N THR A 43 14.87 5.93 2.21
CA THR A 43 15.92 6.35 3.14
C THR A 43 16.18 5.31 4.23
N VAL A 44 15.26 4.38 4.46
CA VAL A 44 15.33 3.33 5.46
C VAL A 44 16.04 2.12 4.85
N ARG A 45 17.31 1.92 5.21
CA ARG A 45 18.18 0.87 4.64
C ARG A 45 18.61 -0.18 5.65
N ALA A 46 18.80 0.23 6.91
CA ALA A 46 19.22 -0.71 7.95
C ALA A 46 18.14 -1.75 8.19
N PRO A 47 18.48 -3.06 8.25
CA PRO A 47 17.46 -4.11 8.38
C PRO A 47 16.57 -3.97 9.60
N GLU A 48 17.09 -3.48 10.73
CA GLU A 48 16.31 -3.23 11.95
C GLU A 48 15.31 -2.08 11.75
N GLU A 49 15.72 -0.98 11.13
CA GLU A 49 14.84 0.14 10.80
C GLU A 49 13.79 -0.26 9.76
N ALA A 50 14.18 -1.12 8.80
CA ALA A 50 13.28 -1.64 7.78
C ALA A 50 12.25 -2.61 8.36
N LEU A 51 12.61 -3.37 9.41
CA LEU A 51 11.67 -4.22 10.13
C LEU A 51 10.53 -3.38 10.72
N ASP A 52 10.82 -2.26 11.33
CA ASP A 52 9.83 -1.36 11.93
C ASP A 52 9.14 -0.51 10.84
N GLY A 53 9.89 0.33 10.14
CA GLY A 53 9.37 1.35 9.23
C GLY A 53 8.80 0.81 7.92
N HIS A 54 9.19 -0.40 7.50
CA HIS A 54 8.63 -1.03 6.30
C HIS A 54 7.74 -2.23 6.63
N VAL A 55 8.25 -3.22 7.37
CA VAL A 55 7.51 -4.47 7.59
C VAL A 55 6.37 -4.26 8.57
N ALA A 56 6.65 -3.86 9.81
CA ALA A 56 5.63 -3.70 10.84
C ALA A 56 4.58 -2.65 10.45
N ASP A 57 5.03 -1.49 9.95
CA ASP A 57 4.14 -0.42 9.47
C ASP A 57 3.22 -0.92 8.34
N SER A 58 3.73 -1.69 7.38
CA SER A 58 2.90 -2.27 6.30
C SER A 58 1.91 -3.31 6.82
N LEU A 59 2.33 -4.17 7.75
CA LEU A 59 1.48 -5.22 8.31
C LEU A 59 0.35 -4.66 9.17
N SER A 60 0.46 -3.42 9.70
CA SER A 60 -0.65 -2.78 10.40
C SER A 60 -1.92 -2.68 9.54
N GLY A 61 -1.79 -2.64 8.21
CA GLY A 61 -2.93 -2.73 7.29
C GLY A 61 -3.78 -3.98 7.45
N LEU A 62 -3.21 -5.06 7.98
CA LEU A 62 -3.96 -6.29 8.26
C LEU A 62 -4.91 -6.16 9.46
N GLU A 63 -4.89 -5.05 10.20
CA GLU A 63 -5.96 -4.71 11.14
C GLU A 63 -7.27 -4.32 10.45
N ILE A 64 -7.24 -4.13 9.13
CA ILE A 64 -8.42 -3.82 8.32
C ILE A 64 -8.95 -5.13 7.69
N PRO A 65 -10.08 -5.66 8.17
CA PRO A 65 -10.61 -6.95 7.71
C PRO A 65 -10.97 -6.97 6.21
N GLU A 66 -11.35 -5.82 5.65
CA GLU A 66 -11.65 -5.67 4.23
C GLU A 66 -10.39 -5.87 3.38
N LEU A 67 -9.24 -5.36 3.85
CA LEU A 67 -7.96 -5.56 3.17
C LEU A 67 -7.52 -7.02 3.21
N GLN A 68 -7.68 -7.71 4.34
CA GLN A 68 -7.36 -9.15 4.45
C GLN A 68 -8.18 -10.01 3.48
N ARG A 69 -9.43 -9.64 3.21
CA ARG A 69 -10.35 -10.39 2.32
C ARG A 69 -10.28 -9.94 0.86
N ALA A 70 -9.57 -8.84 0.59
CA ALA A 70 -9.49 -8.28 -0.75
C ALA A 70 -8.63 -9.16 -1.68
N THR A 71 -9.09 -9.31 -2.91
CA THR A 71 -8.32 -9.94 -3.99
C THR A 71 -8.87 -9.48 -5.33
N PRO A 72 -8.02 -8.98 -6.26
CA PRO A 72 -6.65 -8.57 -6.05
C PRO A 72 -6.53 -7.25 -5.26
N ILE A 73 -5.29 -6.93 -4.84
CA ILE A 73 -4.92 -5.66 -4.21
C ILE A 73 -4.04 -4.86 -5.19
N ALA A 74 -4.26 -3.53 -5.28
CA ALA A 74 -3.34 -2.61 -5.92
C ALA A 74 -2.62 -1.78 -4.86
N ASP A 75 -1.31 -1.70 -4.94
CA ASP A 75 -0.49 -0.77 -4.15
C ASP A 75 -0.04 0.38 -5.05
N ILE A 76 -0.53 1.59 -4.79
CA ILE A 76 -0.28 2.75 -5.67
C ILE A 76 0.90 3.59 -5.18
N GLY A 77 1.78 3.98 -6.11
CA GLY A 77 3.00 4.72 -5.79
C GLY A 77 3.95 3.90 -4.91
N SER A 78 4.10 2.61 -5.22
CA SER A 78 4.73 1.61 -4.36
C SER A 78 6.18 1.91 -3.95
N GLY A 79 6.89 2.79 -4.65
CA GLY A 79 8.25 3.20 -4.30
C GLY A 79 9.24 2.03 -4.18
N ALA A 80 9.65 1.72 -2.95
CA ALA A 80 10.50 0.56 -2.64
C ALA A 80 9.69 -0.75 -2.52
N GLY A 81 8.39 -0.73 -2.85
CA GLY A 81 7.52 -1.90 -2.80
C GLY A 81 6.72 -2.06 -1.50
N PHE A 82 6.63 -1.03 -0.67
CA PHE A 82 5.89 -1.09 0.60
C PHE A 82 4.71 -0.11 0.62
N PRO A 83 3.51 -0.59 1.02
CA PRO A 83 3.19 -1.86 1.70
C PRO A 83 3.05 -3.10 0.80
N GLY A 84 3.00 -2.99 -0.54
CA GLY A 84 2.63 -4.06 -1.46
C GLY A 84 3.39 -5.37 -1.30
N LEU A 85 4.74 -5.37 -1.24
CA LEU A 85 5.55 -6.59 -1.04
C LEU A 85 5.27 -7.25 0.32
N ALA A 86 5.08 -6.43 1.35
CA ALA A 86 4.74 -6.94 2.68
C ALA A 86 3.38 -7.65 2.66
N LEU A 87 2.39 -7.05 2.01
CA LEU A 87 1.06 -7.66 1.86
C LEU A 87 1.11 -8.95 1.01
N ALA A 88 1.91 -8.97 -0.07
CA ALA A 88 2.06 -10.16 -0.91
C ALA A 88 2.70 -11.34 -0.16
N LEU A 89 3.64 -11.08 0.76
CA LEU A 89 4.22 -12.11 1.62
C LEU A 89 3.28 -12.56 2.74
N ALA A 90 2.53 -11.62 3.32
CA ALA A 90 1.59 -11.92 4.41
C ALA A 90 0.32 -12.62 3.92
N LEU A 91 -0.09 -12.38 2.66
CA LEU A 91 -1.29 -12.92 2.01
C LEU A 91 -0.89 -13.73 0.76
N PRO A 92 -0.26 -14.90 0.91
CA PRO A 92 0.41 -15.62 -0.19
C PRO A 92 -0.52 -16.11 -1.30
N THR A 93 -1.82 -16.12 -1.09
CA THR A 93 -2.83 -16.49 -2.10
C THR A 93 -3.37 -15.28 -2.87
N VAL A 94 -3.09 -14.06 -2.40
CA VAL A 94 -3.61 -12.81 -2.98
C VAL A 94 -2.63 -12.24 -4.00
N ARG A 95 -3.13 -11.88 -5.19
CA ARG A 95 -2.35 -11.09 -6.15
C ARG A 95 -2.26 -9.64 -5.68
N VAL A 96 -1.03 -9.11 -5.65
CA VAL A 96 -0.75 -7.70 -5.35
C VAL A 96 -0.04 -7.07 -6.54
N ASP A 97 -0.68 -6.11 -7.16
CA ASP A 97 -0.13 -5.32 -8.25
C ASP A 97 0.46 -4.02 -7.68
N LEU A 98 1.78 -3.84 -7.83
CA LEU A 98 2.51 -2.68 -7.34
C LEU A 98 2.67 -1.67 -8.47
N ILE A 99 1.85 -0.62 -8.45
CA ILE A 99 1.78 0.38 -9.52
C ILE A 99 2.75 1.52 -9.19
N GLU A 100 3.78 1.65 -10.02
CA GLU A 100 4.83 2.66 -9.86
C GLU A 100 5.23 3.22 -11.23
N ALA A 101 5.21 4.55 -11.35
CA ALA A 101 5.47 5.20 -12.63
C ALA A 101 6.93 5.16 -13.08
N ALA A 102 7.87 5.06 -12.14
CA ALA A 102 9.29 5.08 -12.44
C ALA A 102 9.80 3.66 -12.73
N ALA A 103 10.14 3.34 -13.98
CA ALA A 103 10.62 2.03 -14.39
C ALA A 103 11.83 1.54 -13.55
N ARG A 104 12.73 2.46 -13.13
CA ARG A 104 13.84 2.13 -12.24
C ARG A 104 13.36 1.57 -10.89
N LYS A 105 12.30 2.14 -10.31
CA LYS A 105 11.72 1.65 -9.06
C LYS A 105 11.01 0.32 -9.26
N CYS A 106 10.31 0.13 -10.38
CA CYS A 106 9.73 -1.16 -10.74
C CYS A 106 10.78 -2.27 -10.79
N ALA A 107 11.93 -2.00 -11.41
CA ALA A 107 13.04 -2.96 -11.45
C ALA A 107 13.59 -3.31 -10.05
N VAL A 108 13.59 -2.37 -9.10
CA VAL A 108 13.91 -2.66 -7.68
C VAL A 108 12.85 -3.57 -7.08
N ILE A 109 11.56 -3.25 -7.25
CA ILE A 109 10.45 -4.07 -6.76
C ILE A 109 10.56 -5.52 -7.27
N GLU A 110 10.87 -5.70 -8.55
CA GLU A 110 11.04 -7.02 -9.16
C GLU A 110 12.18 -7.82 -8.52
N ARG A 111 13.34 -7.17 -8.30
CA ARG A 111 14.49 -7.83 -7.63
C ARG A 111 14.15 -8.22 -6.19
N LEU A 112 13.52 -7.33 -5.43
CA LEU A 112 13.10 -7.60 -4.05
C LEU A 112 12.05 -8.72 -3.99
N SER A 113 11.07 -8.69 -4.89
CA SER A 113 10.04 -9.72 -5.03
C SER A 113 10.65 -11.09 -5.33
N ALA A 114 11.56 -11.15 -6.30
CA ALA A 114 12.26 -12.39 -6.67
C ALA A 114 13.11 -12.94 -5.52
N ALA A 115 13.87 -12.09 -4.84
CA ALA A 115 14.70 -12.49 -3.69
C ALA A 115 13.85 -13.05 -2.54
N ALA A 116 12.70 -12.44 -2.27
CA ALA A 116 11.77 -12.87 -1.23
C ALA A 116 10.94 -14.10 -1.61
N GLY A 117 10.85 -14.43 -2.90
CA GLY A 117 9.92 -15.44 -3.38
C GLY A 117 8.45 -14.99 -3.35
N ALA A 118 8.19 -13.68 -3.46
CA ALA A 118 6.84 -13.11 -3.46
C ALA A 118 6.15 -13.26 -4.83
N GLY A 119 5.92 -14.50 -5.27
CA GLY A 119 5.47 -14.84 -6.63
C GLY A 119 4.07 -14.30 -7.01
N ARG A 120 3.33 -13.72 -6.08
CA ARG A 120 2.04 -13.06 -6.33
C ARG A 120 2.14 -11.53 -6.39
N ALA A 121 3.33 -10.96 -6.18
CA ALA A 121 3.61 -9.54 -6.37
C ALA A 121 3.99 -9.28 -7.83
N ARG A 122 3.40 -8.28 -8.46
CA ARG A 122 3.67 -7.88 -9.83
C ARG A 122 3.92 -6.37 -9.90
N ALA A 123 5.09 -5.95 -10.36
CA ALA A 123 5.35 -4.54 -10.62
C ALA A 123 4.65 -4.10 -11.91
N ILE A 124 3.97 -2.94 -11.86
CA ILE A 124 3.26 -2.34 -13.00
C ILE A 124 3.93 -1.00 -13.30
N PRO A 125 4.75 -0.90 -14.37
CA PRO A 125 5.43 0.32 -14.75
C PRO A 125 4.48 1.29 -15.48
N ALA A 126 3.56 1.91 -14.72
CA ALA A 126 2.55 2.81 -15.25
C ALA A 126 2.21 3.94 -14.28
N ARG A 127 1.70 5.05 -14.82
CA ARG A 127 0.96 6.00 -14.01
C ARG A 127 -0.35 5.36 -13.54
N VAL A 128 -0.77 5.68 -12.31
CA VAL A 128 -2.02 5.15 -11.73
C VAL A 128 -3.21 5.44 -12.63
N GLU A 129 -3.28 6.67 -13.16
CA GLU A 129 -4.37 7.12 -14.02
C GLU A 129 -4.41 6.35 -15.36
N GLU A 130 -3.24 6.05 -15.94
CA GLU A 130 -3.13 5.29 -17.18
C GLU A 130 -3.51 3.82 -16.97
N TRP A 131 -3.05 3.23 -15.85
CA TRP A 131 -3.40 1.87 -15.49
C TRP A 131 -4.90 1.73 -15.21
N ALA A 132 -5.50 2.69 -14.50
CA ALA A 132 -6.93 2.70 -14.23
C ALA A 132 -7.79 2.89 -15.49
N ALA A 133 -7.28 3.61 -16.50
CA ALA A 133 -7.95 3.78 -17.78
C ALA A 133 -7.82 2.56 -18.71
N SER A 134 -7.13 1.50 -18.28
CA SER A 134 -6.88 0.30 -19.06
C SER A 134 -7.23 -0.97 -18.24
N GLU A 135 -6.30 -1.90 -18.10
CA GLU A 135 -6.51 -3.19 -17.42
C GLU A 135 -6.83 -3.07 -15.91
N GLY A 136 -6.49 -1.94 -15.27
CA GLY A 136 -6.70 -1.71 -13.85
C GLY A 136 -8.10 -1.23 -13.49
N GLY A 137 -8.94 -0.85 -14.45
CA GLY A 137 -10.27 -0.29 -14.22
C GLY A 137 -11.19 -1.27 -13.48
N GLU A 138 -11.71 -0.84 -12.31
CA GLU A 138 -12.59 -1.62 -11.42
C GLU A 138 -12.11 -3.06 -11.11
N ALA A 139 -10.80 -3.30 -11.21
CA ALA A 139 -10.22 -4.64 -11.08
C ALA A 139 -9.97 -5.06 -9.62
N TYR A 140 -9.86 -4.11 -8.68
CA TYR A 140 -9.31 -4.37 -7.36
C TYR A 140 -10.35 -4.39 -6.24
N GLY A 141 -10.16 -5.32 -5.29
CA GLY A 141 -10.93 -5.38 -4.04
C GLY A 141 -10.41 -4.41 -2.99
N ALA A 142 -9.12 -4.08 -3.05
CA ALA A 142 -8.53 -3.02 -2.24
C ALA A 142 -7.45 -2.26 -3.03
N VAL A 143 -7.29 -1.00 -2.67
CA VAL A 143 -6.16 -0.15 -3.05
C VAL A 143 -5.45 0.27 -1.78
N THR A 144 -4.12 0.15 -1.76
CA THR A 144 -3.26 0.63 -0.67
C THR A 144 -2.42 1.81 -1.13
N ALA A 145 -2.16 2.75 -0.22
CA ALA A 145 -1.32 3.91 -0.48
C ALA A 145 -0.57 4.33 0.77
N ARG A 146 0.75 4.53 0.66
CA ARG A 146 1.60 5.05 1.72
C ARG A 146 2.54 6.13 1.19
N ALA A 147 2.53 7.31 1.81
CA ALA A 147 3.42 8.44 1.45
C ALA A 147 3.32 8.91 -0.01
N VAL A 148 2.13 8.81 -0.64
CA VAL A 148 1.89 9.21 -2.04
C VAL A 148 1.37 10.64 -2.14
N GLY A 149 0.45 11.05 -1.27
CA GLY A 149 -0.15 12.38 -1.32
C GLY A 149 -1.30 12.59 -0.33
N PRO A 150 -2.00 13.72 -0.43
CA PRO A 150 -3.19 14.02 0.35
C PRO A 150 -4.36 13.07 0.07
N LEU A 151 -5.27 12.89 1.03
CA LEU A 151 -6.43 11.97 0.93
C LEU A 151 -7.29 12.23 -0.32
N ALA A 152 -7.52 13.49 -0.68
CA ALA A 152 -8.27 13.84 -1.88
C ALA A 152 -7.64 13.26 -3.16
N VAL A 153 -6.32 13.34 -3.27
CA VAL A 153 -5.54 12.76 -4.39
C VAL A 153 -5.60 11.24 -4.35
N LEU A 154 -5.47 10.64 -3.17
CA LEU A 154 -5.54 9.18 -3.00
C LEU A 154 -6.91 8.63 -3.38
N CYS A 155 -7.99 9.31 -3.01
CA CYS A 155 -9.34 8.95 -3.42
C CYS A 155 -9.49 8.98 -4.94
N GLU A 156 -8.96 10.01 -5.62
CA GLU A 156 -9.04 10.11 -7.08
C GLU A 156 -8.24 9.01 -7.79
N TYR A 157 -7.08 8.62 -7.26
CA TYR A 157 -6.31 7.52 -7.82
C TYR A 157 -6.97 6.16 -7.57
N ALA A 158 -7.57 5.97 -6.38
CA ALA A 158 -8.14 4.69 -6.00
C ALA A 158 -9.53 4.42 -6.61
N ALA A 159 -10.36 5.45 -6.75
CA ALA A 159 -11.75 5.29 -7.17
C ALA A 159 -11.93 4.51 -8.48
N PRO A 160 -11.22 4.82 -9.58
CA PRO A 160 -11.38 4.11 -10.84
C PRO A 160 -10.74 2.71 -10.83
N LEU A 161 -9.83 2.40 -9.90
CA LEU A 161 -9.24 1.07 -9.73
C LEU A 161 -10.15 0.12 -8.95
N LEU A 162 -10.94 0.65 -8.03
CA LEU A 162 -11.75 -0.13 -7.11
C LEU A 162 -13.05 -0.59 -7.75
N ARG A 163 -13.35 -1.89 -7.63
CA ARG A 163 -14.67 -2.41 -7.90
C ARG A 163 -15.66 -1.93 -6.83
N PRO A 164 -16.98 -1.91 -7.10
CA PRO A 164 -17.99 -1.62 -6.09
C PRO A 164 -17.83 -2.48 -4.83
N GLY A 165 -17.89 -1.87 -3.65
CA GLY A 165 -17.63 -2.51 -2.36
C GLY A 165 -16.15 -2.65 -2.00
N GLY A 166 -15.22 -2.32 -2.89
CA GLY A 166 -13.80 -2.30 -2.59
C GLY A 166 -13.39 -1.13 -1.71
N VAL A 167 -12.19 -1.17 -1.13
CA VAL A 167 -11.72 -0.18 -0.15
C VAL A 167 -10.36 0.41 -0.53
N LEU A 168 -10.21 1.71 -0.28
CA LEU A 168 -8.91 2.35 -0.17
C LEU A 168 -8.46 2.27 1.30
N VAL A 169 -7.25 1.80 1.54
CA VAL A 169 -6.56 1.87 2.83
C VAL A 169 -5.34 2.77 2.67
N ALA A 170 -5.37 3.94 3.30
CA ALA A 170 -4.30 4.93 3.22
C ALA A 170 -3.56 5.05 4.55
N TRP A 171 -2.25 4.77 4.52
CA TRP A 171 -1.35 5.00 5.68
C TRP A 171 -1.04 6.49 5.79
N LYS A 172 -1.43 7.05 6.92
CA LYS A 172 -1.20 8.46 7.22
C LYS A 172 -0.51 8.62 8.58
N GLY A 173 0.16 9.75 8.75
CA GLY A 173 0.73 10.17 10.01
C GLY A 173 -0.31 10.77 10.96
N ARG A 174 0.05 11.91 11.59
CA ARG A 174 -0.89 12.67 12.44
C ARG A 174 -2.12 13.08 11.62
N ARG A 175 -3.28 12.99 12.26
CA ARG A 175 -4.55 13.43 11.66
C ARG A 175 -4.53 14.93 11.39
N ASP A 176 -5.15 15.32 10.28
CA ASP A 176 -5.35 16.69 9.85
C ASP A 176 -6.82 16.83 9.40
N ALA A 177 -7.58 17.66 10.13
CA ALA A 177 -9.01 17.81 9.90
C ALA A 177 -9.31 18.42 8.52
N GLU A 178 -8.50 19.37 8.05
CA GLU A 178 -8.69 20.00 6.73
C GLU A 178 -8.44 18.99 5.61
N GLU A 179 -7.39 18.17 5.74
CA GLU A 179 -7.11 17.09 4.80
C GLU A 179 -8.24 16.05 4.78
N GLU A 180 -8.76 15.67 5.94
CA GLU A 180 -9.85 14.69 6.06
C GLU A 180 -11.14 15.22 5.44
N GLU A 181 -11.49 16.49 5.66
CA GLU A 181 -12.65 17.14 5.04
C GLU A 181 -12.52 17.24 3.52
N ALA A 182 -11.36 17.68 3.01
CA ALA A 182 -11.09 17.71 1.58
C ALA A 182 -11.16 16.31 0.97
N GLY A 183 -10.60 15.31 1.65
CA GLY A 183 -10.69 13.90 1.27
C GLY A 183 -12.12 13.38 1.22
N ALA A 184 -12.95 13.77 2.18
CA ALA A 184 -14.36 13.37 2.22
C ALA A 184 -15.16 13.99 1.06
N ARG A 185 -14.93 15.27 0.73
CA ARG A 185 -15.56 15.93 -0.43
C ARG A 185 -15.13 15.26 -1.74
N ALA A 186 -13.84 15.00 -1.90
CA ALA A 186 -13.32 14.29 -3.07
C ALA A 186 -13.91 12.86 -3.19
N ALA A 187 -13.97 12.12 -2.09
CA ALA A 187 -14.56 10.79 -2.06
C ALA A 187 -16.02 10.79 -2.53
N ALA A 188 -16.82 11.71 -2.03
CA ALA A 188 -18.24 11.83 -2.42
C ALA A 188 -18.40 12.08 -3.93
N GLU A 189 -17.55 12.93 -4.52
CA GLU A 189 -17.55 13.21 -5.98
C GLU A 189 -17.15 11.97 -6.81
N LEU A 190 -16.37 11.06 -6.23
CA LEU A 190 -15.80 9.88 -6.89
C LEU A 190 -16.62 8.59 -6.67
N GLY A 191 -17.80 8.69 -6.03
CA GLY A 191 -18.59 7.51 -5.67
C GLY A 191 -17.98 6.69 -4.54
N MET A 192 -17.23 7.35 -3.65
CA MET A 192 -16.64 6.74 -2.46
C MET A 192 -17.18 7.40 -1.19
N ARG A 193 -17.02 6.75 -0.06
CA ARG A 193 -17.43 7.25 1.25
C ARG A 193 -16.34 6.94 2.28
N PRO A 194 -15.86 7.94 3.04
CA PRO A 194 -15.06 7.68 4.22
C PRO A 194 -15.81 6.78 5.19
N ASP A 195 -15.16 5.72 5.67
CA ASP A 195 -15.79 4.76 6.58
C ASP A 195 -15.29 4.97 8.01
N ARG A 196 -13.98 4.86 8.22
CA ARG A 196 -13.35 5.03 9.54
C ARG A 196 -11.88 5.40 9.43
N VAL A 197 -11.35 5.89 10.54
CA VAL A 197 -9.92 6.08 10.76
C VAL A 197 -9.50 5.20 11.94
N VAL A 198 -8.52 4.34 11.72
CA VAL A 198 -8.00 3.40 12.73
C VAL A 198 -6.62 3.89 13.17
N ALA A 199 -6.46 4.16 14.47
CA ALA A 199 -5.14 4.43 15.03
C ALA A 199 -4.38 3.11 15.18
N VAL A 200 -3.13 3.08 14.74
CA VAL A 200 -2.26 1.89 14.82
C VAL A 200 -0.93 2.23 15.48
N GLU A 201 -0.35 1.27 16.19
CA GLU A 201 0.99 1.37 16.76
C GLU A 201 1.80 0.14 16.32
N PRO A 202 2.27 0.12 15.05
CA PRO A 202 2.91 -1.05 14.45
C PRO A 202 4.22 -1.47 15.14
N PHE A 203 4.89 -0.56 15.85
CA PHE A 203 6.10 -0.83 16.64
C PHE A 203 6.21 0.18 17.78
N PRO A 204 6.94 -0.11 18.86
CA PRO A 204 7.09 0.81 19.99
C PRO A 204 7.59 2.18 19.57
N GLY A 205 6.86 3.22 19.94
CA GLY A 205 7.17 4.62 19.58
C GLY A 205 6.64 5.08 18.23
N ALA A 206 5.91 4.26 17.49
CA ALA A 206 5.23 4.64 16.24
C ALA A 206 3.96 5.47 16.49
N HIS A 207 4.11 6.54 17.26
CA HIS A 207 2.98 7.40 17.60
C HIS A 207 2.39 8.11 16.38
N SER A 208 1.10 8.45 16.44
CA SER A 208 0.38 9.20 15.41
C SER A 208 0.38 8.50 14.04
N ARG A 209 0.20 7.17 14.01
CA ARG A 209 -0.03 6.41 12.78
C ARG A 209 -1.52 6.07 12.64
N HIS A 210 -2.07 6.29 11.46
CA HIS A 210 -3.49 6.07 11.19
C HIS A 210 -3.69 5.41 9.82
N LEU A 211 -4.68 4.53 9.76
CA LEU A 211 -5.20 3.96 8.53
C LEU A 211 -6.55 4.62 8.23
N HIS A 212 -6.64 5.34 7.13
CA HIS A 212 -7.90 5.88 6.63
C HIS A 212 -8.52 4.86 5.70
N VAL A 213 -9.76 4.44 6.00
CA VAL A 213 -10.53 3.48 5.20
C VAL A 213 -11.64 4.23 4.48
N VAL A 214 -11.65 4.12 3.14
CA VAL A 214 -12.64 4.75 2.28
C VAL A 214 -13.24 3.69 1.37
N THR A 215 -14.57 3.54 1.39
CA THR A 215 -15.27 2.47 0.66
C THR A 215 -15.86 2.98 -0.65
N LYS A 216 -15.70 2.21 -1.73
CA LYS A 216 -16.35 2.43 -3.02
C LYS A 216 -17.83 2.06 -2.93
N VAL A 217 -18.72 3.03 -3.03
CA VAL A 217 -20.17 2.85 -2.83
C VAL A 217 -21.00 3.07 -4.09
N ALA A 218 -20.43 3.70 -5.12
CA ALA A 218 -21.09 3.96 -6.39
C ALA A 218 -20.06 3.94 -7.54
N PRO A 219 -20.47 3.83 -8.82
CA PRO A 219 -19.58 3.94 -9.97
C PRO A 219 -18.78 5.25 -9.95
N THR A 220 -17.54 5.20 -10.41
CA THR A 220 -16.74 6.42 -10.65
C THR A 220 -17.33 7.16 -11.85
N PRO A 221 -17.55 8.49 -11.78
CA PRO A 221 -18.03 9.25 -12.92
C PRO A 221 -17.09 9.13 -14.13
N GLU A 222 -17.63 9.07 -15.35
CA GLU A 222 -16.89 8.81 -16.58
C GLU A 222 -15.76 9.80 -16.91
N ARG A 223 -15.78 11.02 -16.32
CA ARG A 223 -14.67 11.99 -16.44
C ARG A 223 -13.40 11.60 -15.72
N PHE A 224 -13.42 10.52 -14.92
CA PHE A 224 -12.27 9.96 -14.21
C PHE A 224 -11.84 8.61 -14.79
N PRO A 225 -10.54 8.29 -14.75
CA PRO A 225 -9.44 9.11 -14.20
C PRO A 225 -9.19 10.36 -15.05
N ARG A 226 -8.78 11.45 -14.39
CA ARG A 226 -8.26 12.64 -15.10
C ARG A 226 -6.86 12.32 -15.67
N ARG A 227 -6.38 13.18 -16.59
CA ARG A 227 -5.04 13.02 -17.19
C ARG A 227 -3.95 12.93 -16.11
N PRO A 228 -2.85 12.17 -16.34
CA PRO A 228 -1.76 12.02 -15.39
C PRO A 228 -1.26 13.34 -14.82
N GLY A 229 -1.12 13.38 -13.50
CA GLY A 229 -0.65 14.52 -12.72
C GLY A 229 -1.66 15.65 -12.49
N VAL A 230 -2.89 15.56 -13.01
CA VAL A 230 -3.93 16.57 -12.72
C VAL A 230 -4.39 16.49 -11.28
N ALA A 231 -4.56 15.29 -10.74
CA ALA A 231 -4.98 15.08 -9.35
C ALA A 231 -4.06 15.79 -8.35
N SER A 232 -2.74 15.64 -8.53
CA SER A 232 -1.75 16.29 -7.63
C SER A 232 -1.68 17.79 -7.78
N LYS A 233 -1.89 18.33 -9.01
CA LYS A 233 -1.80 19.78 -9.28
C LYS A 233 -3.08 20.54 -8.94
N ARG A 234 -4.21 19.88 -9.02
CA ARG A 234 -5.56 20.43 -8.79
C ARG A 234 -6.40 19.37 -8.08
N PRO A 235 -6.15 19.11 -6.78
CA PRO A 235 -6.89 18.15 -6.01
C PRO A 235 -8.39 18.48 -6.01
N LEU A 236 -9.22 17.44 -5.94
CA LEU A 236 -10.65 17.58 -5.70
C LEU A 236 -10.91 18.00 -4.25
N GLY A 237 -12.10 18.52 -3.97
CA GLY A 237 -12.50 18.85 -2.59
C GLY A 237 -11.89 20.14 -2.03
N GLY A 238 -11.19 20.93 -2.87
CA GLY A 238 -10.69 22.27 -2.52
C GLY A 238 -11.73 23.33 -2.76
#